data_7f0ca965ddaf081b5c18b193a84c0d70
#
_entry.id   7f0ca965ddaf081b5c18b193a84c0d70
#
_cell.length_a   1.000
_cell.length_b   1.000
_cell.length_c   1.000
_cell.angle_alpha   90.00
_cell.angle_beta   90.00
_cell.angle_gamma   90.00
#
_symmetry.space_group_name_H-M   'P 1'
#
loop_
_entity.id
_entity.type
_entity.pdbx_description
1 polymer ?
#
loop_
_entity_poly.entity_id
_entity_poly.type
_entity_poly.pdbx_seq_one_letter_code
_entity_poly.pdbx_strand_id
1 'polypeptide(L)'
;MHELGIIVHVMRTVEEIAAENNLTEIRSVTCEIGEVSGVVPEYMTDCWGYARSRSEFLKGSELKIEIIPGVTMCEDCGKTYSTVQYAKICPHCGSSATYLLEGNGFSINEIGRAHD
;
A
#
# COMPACT_ATOMS: atom_id res chain seq x y z
N MET A 1 8.59 -2.99 -10.22
CA MET A 1 7.17 -3.12 -9.87
C MET A 1 6.30 -2.35 -10.83
N HIS A 2 5.17 -2.91 -11.19
CA HIS A 2 4.28 -2.31 -12.19
C HIS A 2 3.18 -1.51 -11.50
N GLU A 3 3.48 -0.29 -11.14
CA GLU A 3 2.55 0.59 -10.41
C GLU A 3 1.23 0.80 -11.17
N LEU A 4 1.29 0.91 -12.49
CA LEU A 4 0.06 1.05 -13.27
C LEU A 4 -0.85 -0.17 -13.12
N GLY A 5 -0.28 -1.38 -13.09
CA GLY A 5 -1.05 -2.59 -12.87
C GLY A 5 -1.72 -2.61 -11.50
N ILE A 6 -1.03 -2.11 -10.49
CA ILE A 6 -1.59 -1.98 -9.13
C ILE A 6 -2.74 -0.98 -9.15
N ILE A 7 -2.56 0.15 -9.80
CA ILE A 7 -3.61 1.18 -9.89
C ILE A 7 -4.85 0.65 -10.63
N VAL A 8 -4.67 -0.12 -11.69
CA VAL A 8 -5.80 -0.74 -12.40
C VAL A 8 -6.55 -1.69 -11.47
N HIS A 9 -5.82 -2.48 -10.67
CA HIS A 9 -6.43 -3.37 -9.69
C HIS A 9 -7.23 -2.58 -8.64
N VAL A 10 -6.65 -1.50 -8.12
CA VAL A 10 -7.32 -0.63 -7.14
C VAL A 10 -8.58 -0.03 -7.75
N MET A 11 -8.47 0.49 -8.97
CA MET A 11 -9.60 1.07 -9.68
C MET A 11 -10.77 0.10 -9.80
N ARG A 12 -10.49 -1.12 -10.23
CA ARG A 12 -11.53 -2.16 -10.38
C ARG A 12 -12.15 -2.55 -9.04
N THR A 13 -11.33 -2.71 -8.01
CA THR A 13 -11.81 -3.06 -6.68
C THR A 13 -12.74 -1.97 -6.13
N VAL A 14 -12.32 -0.71 -6.28
CA VAL A 14 -13.12 0.42 -5.79
C VAL A 14 -14.43 0.53 -6.59
N GLU A 15 -14.39 0.30 -7.89
CA GLU A 15 -15.61 0.32 -8.71
C GLU A 15 -16.60 -0.76 -8.29
N GLU A 16 -16.10 -1.95 -7.96
CA GLU A 16 -16.96 -3.03 -7.46
C GLU A 16 -17.63 -2.64 -6.14
N ILE A 17 -16.84 -2.07 -5.22
CA ILE A 17 -17.36 -1.64 -3.91
C ILE A 17 -18.37 -0.51 -4.09
N ALA A 18 -18.11 0.44 -4.98
CA ALA A 18 -19.01 1.54 -5.26
C ALA A 18 -20.34 1.04 -5.81
N ALA A 19 -20.28 0.07 -6.74
CA ALA A 19 -21.49 -0.50 -7.33
C ALA A 19 -22.31 -1.26 -6.29
N GLU A 20 -21.65 -2.05 -5.43
CA GLU A 20 -22.31 -2.83 -4.38
C GLU A 20 -23.00 -1.94 -3.35
N ASN A 21 -22.47 -0.75 -3.11
CA ASN A 21 -22.99 0.17 -2.09
C ASN A 21 -23.77 1.35 -2.69
N ASN A 22 -24.07 1.28 -3.98
CA ASN A 22 -24.82 2.32 -4.70
C ASN A 22 -24.18 3.71 -4.59
N LEU A 23 -22.87 3.76 -4.60
CA LEU A 23 -22.14 5.01 -4.58
C LEU A 23 -21.99 5.54 -6.00
N THR A 24 -22.05 6.85 -6.16
CA THR A 24 -21.87 7.49 -7.47
C THR A 24 -20.51 8.16 -7.58
N GLU A 25 -19.87 8.39 -6.45
CA GLU A 25 -18.61 9.14 -6.40
C GLU A 25 -17.77 8.69 -5.23
N ILE A 26 -16.45 8.59 -5.47
CA ILE A 26 -15.45 8.31 -4.45
C ILE A 26 -14.57 9.54 -4.32
N ARG A 27 -14.39 10.05 -3.11
CA ARG A 27 -13.56 11.24 -2.87
C ARG A 27 -12.11 10.92 -2.64
N SER A 28 -11.83 9.80 -2.02
CA SER A 28 -10.44 9.42 -1.73
C SER A 28 -10.31 7.92 -1.63
N VAL A 29 -9.10 7.45 -1.90
CA VAL A 29 -8.72 6.06 -1.69
C VAL A 29 -7.40 6.08 -0.95
N THR A 30 -7.34 5.41 0.20
CA THR A 30 -6.12 5.30 0.99
C THR A 30 -5.53 3.91 0.81
N CYS A 31 -4.27 3.86 0.39
CA CYS A 31 -3.55 2.62 0.20
C CYS A 31 -2.40 2.52 1.18
N GLU A 32 -2.23 1.34 1.76
CA GLU A 32 -1.07 1.04 2.60
C GLU A 32 -0.02 0.36 1.74
N ILE A 33 1.19 0.90 1.72
CA ILE A 33 2.29 0.39 0.91
C ILE A 33 3.43 0.04 1.85
N GLY A 34 3.90 -1.21 1.80
CA GLY A 34 5.02 -1.64 2.60
C GLY A 34 6.31 -0.95 2.19
N GLU A 35 7.09 -0.54 3.18
CA GLU A 35 8.36 0.17 2.97
C GLU A 35 9.33 -0.62 2.09
N VAL A 36 9.29 -1.95 2.19
CA VAL A 36 10.19 -2.83 1.42
C VAL A 36 9.45 -3.63 0.36
N SER A 37 8.28 -3.15 -0.07
CA SER A 37 7.46 -3.85 -1.07
C SER A 37 7.97 -3.69 -2.51
N GLY A 38 8.83 -2.71 -2.75
CA GLY A 38 9.28 -2.38 -4.09
C GLY A 38 8.34 -1.44 -4.84
N VAL A 39 7.19 -1.09 -4.25
CA VAL A 39 6.26 -0.14 -4.85
C VAL A 39 6.75 1.27 -4.58
N VAL A 40 6.83 2.11 -5.62
CA VAL A 40 7.29 3.49 -5.50
C VAL A 40 6.10 4.42 -5.38
N PRO A 41 5.90 5.08 -4.22
CA PRO A 41 4.73 5.94 -3.99
C PRO A 41 4.52 7.03 -5.02
N GLU A 42 5.60 7.66 -5.48
CA GLU A 42 5.51 8.73 -6.48
C GLU A 42 4.94 8.22 -7.80
N TYR A 43 5.29 7.00 -8.18
CA TYR A 43 4.76 6.39 -9.39
C TYR A 43 3.30 6.01 -9.24
N MET A 44 2.89 5.61 -8.03
CA MET A 44 1.48 5.35 -7.74
C MET A 44 0.65 6.63 -7.91
N THR A 45 1.15 7.73 -7.39
CA THR A 45 0.48 9.04 -7.51
C THR A 45 0.37 9.46 -8.98
N ASP A 46 1.44 9.26 -9.75
CA ASP A 46 1.43 9.58 -11.18
C ASP A 46 0.40 8.73 -11.92
N CYS A 47 0.36 7.43 -11.61
CA CYS A 47 -0.59 6.52 -12.25
C CYS A 47 -2.03 6.78 -11.84
N TRP A 48 -2.27 7.46 -10.72
CA TRP A 48 -3.63 7.76 -10.27
C TRP A 48 -4.37 8.67 -11.26
N GLY A 49 -3.64 9.52 -11.97
CA GLY A 49 -4.20 10.33 -13.05
C GLY A 49 -4.86 9.47 -14.11
N TYR A 50 -4.28 8.31 -14.43
CA TYR A 50 -4.87 7.36 -15.37
C TYR A 50 -6.21 6.83 -14.83
N ALA A 51 -6.25 6.42 -13.56
CA ALA A 51 -7.48 5.90 -12.95
C ALA A 51 -8.59 6.97 -12.97
N ARG A 52 -8.24 8.20 -12.64
CA ARG A 52 -9.19 9.30 -12.64
C ARG A 52 -9.75 9.57 -14.03
N SER A 53 -8.95 9.38 -15.07
CA SER A 53 -9.38 9.60 -16.44
C SER A 53 -10.24 8.46 -17.00
N ARG A 54 -10.19 7.28 -16.36
CA ARG A 54 -10.85 6.07 -16.87
C ARG A 54 -12.10 5.68 -16.07
N SER A 55 -12.27 6.21 -14.87
CA SER A 55 -13.38 5.80 -14.00
C SER A 55 -14.22 7.00 -13.58
N GLU A 56 -15.52 6.94 -13.84
CA GLU A 56 -16.44 7.99 -13.41
C GLU A 56 -16.51 8.09 -11.89
N PHE A 57 -16.37 6.97 -11.18
CA PHE A 57 -16.36 6.99 -9.72
C PHE A 57 -15.16 7.73 -9.15
N LEU A 58 -14.04 7.69 -9.84
CA LEU A 58 -12.77 8.22 -9.34
C LEU A 58 -12.38 9.59 -9.91
N LYS A 59 -13.21 10.16 -10.73
CA LYS A 59 -12.90 11.39 -11.47
C LYS A 59 -12.37 12.54 -10.61
N GLY A 60 -12.95 12.76 -9.45
CA GLY A 60 -12.53 13.80 -8.52
C GLY A 60 -11.79 13.28 -7.30
N SER A 61 -11.32 12.05 -7.34
CA SER A 61 -10.74 11.41 -6.18
C SER A 61 -9.27 11.76 -5.94
N GLU A 62 -8.86 11.60 -4.68
CA GLU A 62 -7.48 11.78 -4.26
C GLU A 62 -6.93 10.43 -3.79
N LEU A 63 -5.71 10.13 -4.18
CA LEU A 63 -5.00 8.96 -3.68
C LEU A 63 -4.19 9.37 -2.46
N LYS A 64 -4.42 8.69 -1.34
CA LYS A 64 -3.65 8.87 -0.11
C LYS A 64 -2.82 7.64 0.13
N ILE A 65 -1.58 7.82 0.51
CA ILE A 65 -0.64 6.71 0.70
C ILE A 65 -0.12 6.72 2.12
N GLU A 66 -0.22 5.56 2.78
CA GLU A 66 0.38 5.34 4.10
C GLU A 66 1.49 4.31 3.93
N ILE A 67 2.67 4.64 4.42
CA ILE A 67 3.81 3.74 4.35
C ILE A 67 3.86 2.88 5.60
N ILE A 68 3.86 1.57 5.41
CA ILE A 68 3.97 0.62 6.51
C ILE A 68 5.44 0.23 6.67
N PRO A 69 6.05 0.50 7.83
CA PRO A 69 7.47 0.22 8.04
C PRO A 69 7.81 -1.25 7.85
N GLY A 70 8.99 -1.50 7.31
CA GLY A 70 9.53 -2.86 7.21
C GLY A 70 10.06 -3.30 8.57
N VAL A 71 9.57 -4.42 9.06
CA VAL A 71 9.98 -4.99 10.35
C VAL A 71 10.44 -6.43 10.13
N THR A 72 11.62 -6.75 10.65
CA THR A 72 12.21 -8.08 10.57
C THR A 72 12.28 -8.70 11.97
N MET A 73 12.01 -10.00 12.06
CA MET A 73 12.07 -10.78 13.29
C MET A 73 13.31 -11.64 13.28
N CYS A 74 14.03 -11.64 14.39
CA CYS A 74 15.14 -12.55 14.61
C CYS A 74 14.65 -13.82 15.31
N GLU A 75 14.90 -14.99 14.70
CA GLU A 75 14.48 -16.26 15.28
C GLU A 75 15.34 -16.66 16.48
N ASP A 76 16.58 -16.20 16.54
CA ASP A 76 17.48 -16.57 17.61
C ASP A 76 17.23 -15.82 18.92
N CYS A 77 17.00 -14.51 18.86
CA CYS A 77 16.77 -13.72 20.08
C CYS A 77 15.31 -13.28 20.27
N GLY A 78 14.45 -13.47 19.26
CA GLY A 78 13.04 -13.16 19.34
C GLY A 78 12.71 -11.67 19.28
N LYS A 79 13.69 -10.83 18.97
CA LYS A 79 13.45 -9.38 18.88
C LYS A 79 13.19 -8.93 17.45
N THR A 80 12.46 -7.83 17.31
CA THR A 80 12.21 -7.22 16.00
C THR A 80 13.09 -6.00 15.81
N TYR A 81 13.29 -5.61 14.55
CA TYR A 81 14.09 -4.44 14.23
C TYR A 81 13.72 -3.90 12.85
N SER A 82 14.19 -2.68 12.55
CA SER A 82 13.94 -2.03 11.26
C SER A 82 14.67 -2.75 10.12
N THR A 83 13.91 -3.24 9.15
CA THR A 83 14.46 -3.94 8.00
C THR A 83 15.36 -3.03 7.17
N VAL A 84 14.95 -1.77 6.98
CA VAL A 84 15.69 -0.82 6.15
C VAL A 84 17.06 -0.53 6.75
N GLN A 85 17.16 -0.45 8.08
CA GLN A 85 18.42 -0.14 8.76
C GLN A 85 19.40 -1.30 8.79
N TYR A 86 18.91 -2.52 9.05
CA TYR A 86 19.78 -3.66 9.38
C TYR A 86 19.68 -4.85 8.45
N ALA A 87 18.72 -4.82 7.53
CA ALA A 87 18.51 -5.88 6.54
C ALA A 87 18.34 -7.26 7.21
N LYS A 88 19.21 -8.20 6.91
CA LYS A 88 19.06 -9.59 7.37
C LYS A 88 19.90 -9.95 8.60
N ILE A 89 20.64 -9.00 9.13
CA ILE A 89 21.52 -9.24 10.29
C ILE A 89 20.93 -8.55 11.52
N CYS A 90 20.60 -9.33 12.52
CA CYS A 90 20.01 -8.83 13.75
C CYS A 90 21.01 -7.89 14.49
N PRO A 91 20.60 -6.64 14.79
CA PRO A 91 21.47 -5.71 15.51
C PRO A 91 21.62 -6.07 16.99
N HIS A 92 20.75 -6.94 17.51
CA HIS A 92 20.76 -7.31 18.92
C HIS A 92 21.68 -8.49 19.21
N CYS A 93 21.77 -9.46 18.31
CA CYS A 93 22.55 -10.69 18.54
C CYS A 93 23.46 -11.09 17.37
N GLY A 94 23.40 -10.39 16.24
CA GLY A 94 24.25 -10.66 15.10
C GLY A 94 23.86 -11.86 14.25
N SER A 95 22.72 -12.50 14.54
CA SER A 95 22.27 -13.66 13.79
C SER A 95 21.76 -13.29 12.39
N SER A 96 21.90 -14.21 11.45
CA SER A 96 21.30 -14.10 10.12
C SER A 96 20.02 -14.95 10.00
N ALA A 97 19.61 -15.63 11.07
CA ALA A 97 18.38 -16.41 11.10
C ALA A 97 17.18 -15.47 11.32
N THR A 98 16.82 -14.73 10.28
CA THR A 98 15.83 -13.66 10.36
C THR A 98 14.81 -13.80 9.22
N TYR A 99 13.62 -13.24 9.45
CA TYR A 99 12.61 -13.21 8.39
C TYR A 99 11.82 -11.90 8.46
N LEU A 100 11.32 -11.47 7.30
CA LEU A 100 10.53 -10.26 7.19
C LEU A 100 9.14 -10.49 7.79
N LEU A 101 8.78 -9.68 8.78
CA LEU A 101 7.51 -9.81 9.48
C LEU A 101 6.40 -8.97 8.84
N GLU A 102 6.72 -7.73 8.46
CA GLU A 102 5.78 -6.86 7.78
C GLU A 102 6.50 -5.82 6.94
N GLY A 103 5.76 -5.15 6.06
CA GLY A 103 6.30 -4.06 5.25
C GLY A 103 6.55 -4.42 3.80
N ASN A 104 6.15 -5.61 3.35
CA ASN A 104 6.32 -6.01 1.95
C ASN A 104 5.01 -6.11 1.18
N GLY A 105 3.90 -5.67 1.78
CA GLY A 105 2.58 -5.83 1.19
C GLY A 105 2.01 -4.56 0.61
N PHE A 106 0.81 -4.71 0.12
CA PHE A 106 0.02 -3.62 -0.41
C PHE A 106 -1.44 -3.91 -0.09
N SER A 107 -2.18 -2.90 0.37
CA SER A 107 -3.61 -3.06 0.61
C SER A 107 -4.35 -1.74 0.47
N ILE A 108 -5.65 -1.85 0.21
CA ILE A 108 -6.54 -0.70 0.22
C ILE A 108 -7.09 -0.60 1.64
N ASN A 109 -6.79 0.50 2.31
CA ASN A 109 -7.15 0.67 3.71
C ASN A 109 -8.51 1.34 3.89
N GLU A 110 -8.77 2.39 3.11
CA GLU A 110 -9.96 3.19 3.29
C GLU A 110 -10.44 3.79 1.97
N ILE A 111 -11.76 3.86 1.82
CA ILE A 111 -12.38 4.52 0.68
C ILE A 111 -13.27 5.64 1.22
N GLY A 112 -12.89 6.88 0.96
CA GLY A 112 -13.66 8.06 1.37
C GLY A 112 -14.79 8.35 0.40
N ARG A 113 -15.99 8.55 0.94
CA ARG A 113 -17.21 8.78 0.17
C ARG A 113 -17.58 10.24 0.15
N ALA A 114 -18.44 10.60 -0.80
CA ALA A 114 -18.90 11.97 -0.97
C ALA A 114 -19.60 12.55 0.27
N HIS A 115 -20.17 11.71 1.12
CA HIS A 115 -20.91 12.14 2.32
C HIS A 115 -20.22 11.86 3.64
N ASP A 116 -18.97 11.49 3.57
CA ASP A 116 -18.19 11.20 4.79
C ASP A 116 -17.67 12.47 5.45
#